data_ff293b260c2fa16557a4089fbaacab15
#
_entry.id   ff293b260c2fa16557a4089fbaacab15
#
_cell.length_a   1.000
_cell.length_b   1.000
_cell.length_c   1.000
_cell.angle_alpha   90.00
_cell.angle_beta   90.00
_cell.angle_gamma   90.00
#
_symmetry.space_group_name_H-M   'P 1'
#
loop_
_entity.id
_entity.type
_entity.pdbx_description
1 polymer ?
#
loop_
_entity_poly.entity_id
_entity_poly.type
_entity_poly.pdbx_seq_one_letter_code
_entity_poly.pdbx_strand_id
1 'polypeptide(L)'
;HSKATTSPDGPLTDVEHHYADSNGVTIHFVRKGQGHPVLMIHGFPDYWYSWRHQIEGLSDEFQTIAMDQRGYNLSGQPTGVDNYSMEFLVQDVLSVLDALEIEKATIVGHDWGGAVAWQVAMLAPNRVANLIVLNLPHPDGLARELKTNLVQQQNSGYAEKFINGRSTDPDIFFGRPMNASTLAGWVREPKARLKYIEAFKRSNLAGMLNFYKANYPDRGQEVQNATVTSPRVKSPVLIFHGLEDQALHSDGLNNTWDWIDADLSILTIPNAGHFVQHDASEMVTDTMRSWIKARTK
;
A
#
# COMPACT_ATOMS: atom_id res chain seq x y z
N HIS A 1 -18.87 25.10 7.22
CA HIS A 1 -18.18 24.05 8.02
C HIS A 1 -19.24 23.03 8.47
N SER A 2 -19.54 22.07 7.63
CA SER A 2 -20.32 20.89 7.99
C SER A 2 -19.37 19.92 8.72
N LYS A 3 -19.54 19.77 10.03
CA LYS A 3 -18.91 18.66 10.77
C LYS A 3 -19.54 17.38 10.26
N ALA A 4 -18.73 16.51 9.66
CA ALA A 4 -19.15 15.16 9.33
C ALA A 4 -19.60 14.48 10.63
N THR A 5 -20.87 14.15 10.72
CA THR A 5 -21.39 13.32 11.80
C THR A 5 -20.93 11.91 11.55
N THR A 6 -20.08 11.38 12.43
CA THR A 6 -19.67 9.98 12.40
C THR A 6 -20.91 9.10 12.50
N SER A 7 -21.18 8.30 11.49
CA SER A 7 -22.20 7.26 11.53
C SER A 7 -21.95 6.33 12.71
N PRO A 8 -22.99 5.90 13.47
CA PRO A 8 -22.84 4.94 14.56
C PRO A 8 -22.24 3.60 14.12
N ASP A 9 -22.20 3.33 12.80
CA ASP A 9 -21.63 2.11 12.21
C ASP A 9 -20.17 2.27 11.75
N GLY A 10 -19.53 3.39 12.07
CA GLY A 10 -18.19 3.75 11.58
C GLY A 10 -18.24 4.46 10.22
N PRO A 11 -17.11 5.05 9.77
CA PRO A 11 -17.07 5.71 8.48
C PRO A 11 -17.28 4.68 7.37
N LEU A 12 -18.06 5.05 6.35
CA LEU A 12 -18.34 4.31 5.12
C LEU A 12 -19.34 3.14 5.21
N THR A 13 -20.59 3.46 4.92
CA THR A 13 -21.64 2.47 4.62
C THR A 13 -22.09 2.49 3.14
N ASP A 14 -21.65 3.48 2.35
CA ASP A 14 -22.15 3.76 0.99
C ASP A 14 -21.03 3.83 -0.05
N VAL A 15 -20.32 2.75 -0.21
CA VAL A 15 -19.38 2.56 -1.32
C VAL A 15 -19.97 1.63 -2.37
N GLU A 16 -19.64 1.87 -3.63
CA GLU A 16 -19.96 0.94 -4.71
C GLU A 16 -18.91 -0.16 -4.80
N HIS A 17 -19.33 -1.42 -4.86
CA HIS A 17 -18.45 -2.57 -5.04
C HIS A 17 -18.35 -2.95 -6.51
N HIS A 18 -17.14 -3.13 -7.00
CA HIS A 18 -16.82 -3.48 -8.37
C HIS A 18 -15.76 -4.57 -8.44
N TYR A 19 -15.64 -5.19 -9.62
CA TYR A 19 -14.65 -6.21 -9.89
C TYR A 19 -14.01 -5.98 -11.26
N ALA A 20 -12.69 -6.12 -11.33
CA ALA A 20 -11.92 -6.11 -12.57
C ALA A 20 -11.35 -7.50 -12.83
N ASP A 21 -11.21 -7.88 -14.10
CA ASP A 21 -10.45 -9.06 -14.49
C ASP A 21 -9.00 -8.69 -14.78
N SER A 22 -8.08 -9.30 -14.03
CA SER A 22 -6.65 -9.16 -14.22
C SER A 22 -6.07 -10.48 -14.72
N ASN A 23 -6.19 -10.72 -16.01
CA ASN A 23 -5.73 -11.95 -16.66
C ASN A 23 -6.22 -13.23 -15.97
N GLY A 24 -7.49 -13.27 -15.63
CA GLY A 24 -8.15 -14.41 -14.97
C GLY A 24 -8.16 -14.35 -13.46
N VAL A 25 -7.52 -13.38 -12.83
CA VAL A 25 -7.63 -13.10 -11.39
C VAL A 25 -8.58 -11.93 -11.18
N THR A 26 -9.67 -12.17 -10.46
CA THR A 26 -10.64 -11.13 -10.16
C THR A 26 -10.10 -10.18 -9.09
N ILE A 27 -10.13 -8.88 -9.34
CA ILE A 27 -9.72 -7.85 -8.39
C ILE A 27 -10.93 -7.07 -7.94
N HIS A 28 -11.23 -7.15 -6.66
CA HIS A 28 -12.28 -6.38 -6.02
C HIS A 28 -11.79 -4.96 -5.70
N PHE A 29 -12.65 -3.99 -5.91
CA PHE A 29 -12.42 -2.63 -5.45
C PHE A 29 -13.72 -1.93 -5.09
N VAL A 30 -13.60 -0.89 -4.28
CA VAL A 30 -14.71 0.00 -3.95
C VAL A 30 -14.48 1.36 -4.59
N ARG A 31 -15.57 2.07 -4.86
CA ARG A 31 -15.56 3.38 -5.47
C ARG A 31 -16.55 4.30 -4.76
N LYS A 32 -16.15 5.56 -4.58
CA LYS A 32 -17.02 6.63 -4.07
C LYS A 32 -16.57 7.98 -4.63
N GLY A 33 -17.55 8.82 -4.97
CA GLY A 33 -17.28 10.17 -5.48
C GLY A 33 -17.03 10.23 -6.98
N GLN A 34 -16.82 11.46 -7.45
CA GLN A 34 -16.57 11.78 -8.86
C GLN A 34 -15.44 12.80 -8.96
N GLY A 35 -14.89 12.97 -10.14
CA GLY A 35 -13.80 13.89 -10.41
C GLY A 35 -12.49 13.18 -10.69
N HIS A 36 -11.36 13.81 -10.38
CA HIS A 36 -10.05 13.23 -10.61
C HIS A 36 -9.90 11.91 -9.84
N PRO A 37 -9.49 10.82 -10.52
CA PRO A 37 -9.40 9.51 -9.89
C PRO A 37 -8.19 9.40 -8.97
N VAL A 38 -8.43 8.87 -7.78
CA VAL A 38 -7.42 8.56 -6.75
C VAL A 38 -7.56 7.08 -6.40
N LEU A 39 -6.61 6.26 -6.85
CA LEU A 39 -6.60 4.83 -6.62
C LEU A 39 -5.65 4.49 -5.49
N MET A 40 -6.15 3.83 -4.44
CA MET A 40 -5.44 3.55 -3.21
C MET A 40 -5.21 2.04 -3.03
N ILE A 41 -3.97 1.67 -2.72
CA ILE A 41 -3.49 0.29 -2.63
C ILE A 41 -2.99 0.03 -1.21
N HIS A 42 -3.64 -0.91 -0.51
CA HIS A 42 -3.29 -1.29 0.86
C HIS A 42 -2.03 -2.15 0.91
N GLY A 43 -1.47 -2.32 2.11
CA GLY A 43 -0.35 -3.18 2.41
C GLY A 43 -0.70 -4.43 3.21
N PHE A 44 0.22 -4.87 4.06
CA PHE A 44 0.13 -6.06 4.90
C PHE A 44 0.10 -5.69 6.39
N PRO A 45 -0.74 -6.32 7.20
CA PRO A 45 -1.95 -7.05 6.84
C PRO A 45 -3.13 -6.07 6.81
N ASP A 46 -3.72 -5.91 5.65
CA ASP A 46 -4.70 -4.86 5.44
C ASP A 46 -5.69 -5.25 4.32
N TYR A 47 -6.58 -4.36 3.92
CA TYR A 47 -7.48 -4.50 2.78
C TYR A 47 -8.05 -3.12 2.40
N TRP A 48 -8.98 -3.01 1.46
CA TRP A 48 -9.48 -1.71 0.97
C TRP A 48 -9.97 -0.77 2.09
N TYR A 49 -10.47 -1.30 3.18
CA TYR A 49 -11.01 -0.54 4.32
C TYR A 49 -9.93 0.25 5.09
N SER A 50 -8.67 -0.01 4.80
CA SER A 50 -7.53 0.81 5.25
C SER A 50 -7.73 2.28 4.94
N TRP A 51 -8.37 2.56 3.82
CA TRP A 51 -8.54 3.90 3.26
C TRP A 51 -9.87 4.56 3.65
N ARG A 52 -10.62 4.00 4.59
CA ARG A 52 -11.96 4.49 4.97
C ARG A 52 -12.01 5.97 5.31
N HIS A 53 -10.99 6.49 6.03
CA HIS A 53 -10.91 7.91 6.39
C HIS A 53 -10.60 8.80 5.19
N GLN A 54 -9.73 8.35 4.29
CA GLN A 54 -9.39 9.06 3.07
C GLN A 54 -10.53 9.04 2.06
N ILE A 55 -11.22 7.91 1.91
CA ILE A 55 -12.42 7.81 1.07
C ILE A 55 -13.48 8.79 1.57
N GLU A 56 -13.78 8.79 2.87
CA GLU A 56 -14.76 9.70 3.46
C GLU A 56 -14.37 11.17 3.26
N GLY A 57 -13.10 11.50 3.50
CA GLY A 57 -12.62 12.87 3.43
C GLY A 57 -12.35 13.41 2.03
N LEU A 58 -12.20 12.56 1.02
CA LEU A 58 -11.84 12.96 -0.36
C LEU A 58 -12.97 12.80 -1.37
N SER A 59 -13.99 11.99 -1.09
CA SER A 59 -15.01 11.62 -2.09
C SER A 59 -15.94 12.78 -2.50
N ASP A 60 -15.97 13.88 -1.77
CA ASP A 60 -16.70 15.08 -2.16
C ASP A 60 -16.06 15.80 -3.35
N GLU A 61 -14.76 15.63 -3.56
CA GLU A 61 -13.99 16.34 -4.57
C GLU A 61 -13.31 15.42 -5.60
N PHE A 62 -13.15 14.14 -5.26
CA PHE A 62 -12.41 13.17 -6.06
C PHE A 62 -13.21 11.88 -6.27
N GLN A 63 -12.89 11.17 -7.35
CA GLN A 63 -13.30 9.78 -7.51
C GLN A 63 -12.33 8.91 -6.70
N THR A 64 -12.72 8.47 -5.52
CA THR A 64 -11.90 7.58 -4.70
C THR A 64 -12.13 6.12 -5.07
N ILE A 65 -11.04 5.38 -5.21
CA ILE A 65 -11.03 3.96 -5.57
C ILE A 65 -10.08 3.27 -4.60
N ALA A 66 -10.52 2.22 -3.94
CA ALA A 66 -9.66 1.43 -3.05
C ALA A 66 -9.82 -0.05 -3.40
N MET A 67 -8.70 -0.70 -3.74
CA MET A 67 -8.70 -2.09 -4.18
C MET A 67 -8.27 -3.05 -3.07
N ASP A 68 -8.76 -4.28 -3.15
CA ASP A 68 -8.16 -5.41 -2.45
C ASP A 68 -7.08 -6.01 -3.35
N GLN A 69 -5.85 -6.13 -2.85
CA GLN A 69 -4.81 -6.82 -3.58
C GLN A 69 -5.13 -8.32 -3.71
N ARG A 70 -4.59 -9.00 -4.74
CA ARG A 70 -4.75 -10.44 -4.87
C ARG A 70 -4.34 -11.17 -3.59
N GLY A 71 -5.07 -12.20 -3.23
CA GLY A 71 -4.89 -12.93 -1.98
C GLY A 71 -5.67 -12.35 -0.79
N TYR A 72 -6.20 -11.14 -0.91
CA TYR A 72 -6.92 -10.45 0.17
C TYR A 72 -8.42 -10.35 -0.08
N ASN A 73 -9.18 -10.55 0.99
CA ASN A 73 -10.62 -10.29 1.10
C ASN A 73 -11.42 -10.83 -0.08
N LEU A 74 -12.02 -9.97 -0.89
CA LEU A 74 -12.91 -10.35 -2.00
C LEU A 74 -12.18 -10.47 -3.35
N SER A 75 -10.89 -10.20 -3.41
CA SER A 75 -10.08 -10.43 -4.61
C SER A 75 -9.73 -11.91 -4.79
N GLY A 76 -9.40 -12.29 -6.01
CA GLY A 76 -8.93 -13.63 -6.35
C GLY A 76 -7.71 -14.05 -5.54
N GLN A 77 -7.61 -15.33 -5.25
CA GLN A 77 -6.62 -15.91 -4.35
C GLN A 77 -5.82 -17.01 -5.05
N PRO A 78 -4.98 -16.66 -6.04
CA PRO A 78 -4.17 -17.67 -6.74
C PRO A 78 -3.22 -18.36 -5.76
N THR A 79 -2.90 -19.62 -6.05
CA THR A 79 -1.93 -20.41 -5.30
C THR A 79 -0.54 -20.28 -5.92
N GLY A 80 0.50 -20.50 -5.12
CA GLY A 80 1.89 -20.48 -5.56
C GLY A 80 2.54 -19.10 -5.49
N VAL A 81 3.82 -19.10 -5.15
CA VAL A 81 4.60 -17.87 -4.94
C VAL A 81 4.68 -17.02 -6.20
N ASP A 82 4.90 -17.65 -7.37
CA ASP A 82 5.09 -16.96 -8.64
C ASP A 82 3.88 -16.12 -9.06
N ASN A 83 2.68 -16.50 -8.62
CA ASN A 83 1.46 -15.74 -8.88
C ASN A 83 1.35 -14.43 -8.09
N TYR A 84 2.32 -14.13 -7.23
CA TYR A 84 2.41 -12.89 -6.45
C TYR A 84 3.62 -12.04 -6.84
N SER A 85 4.24 -12.30 -7.99
CA SER A 85 5.32 -11.48 -8.50
C SER A 85 4.86 -10.04 -8.78
N MET A 86 5.78 -9.10 -8.68
CA MET A 86 5.50 -7.67 -8.85
C MET A 86 4.84 -7.35 -10.19
N GLU A 87 5.20 -8.06 -11.24
CA GLU A 87 4.58 -7.93 -12.56
C GLU A 87 3.05 -8.09 -12.50
N PHE A 88 2.57 -9.13 -11.81
CA PHE A 88 1.13 -9.36 -11.63
C PHE A 88 0.48 -8.33 -10.72
N LEU A 89 1.16 -7.88 -9.67
CA LEU A 89 0.64 -6.87 -8.76
C LEU A 89 0.47 -5.51 -9.46
N VAL A 90 1.40 -5.13 -10.31
CA VAL A 90 1.28 -3.94 -11.18
C VAL A 90 0.13 -4.11 -12.17
N GLN A 91 0.02 -5.27 -12.82
CA GLN A 91 -1.06 -5.55 -13.76
C GLN A 91 -2.44 -5.47 -13.09
N ASP A 92 -2.57 -5.88 -11.84
CA ASP A 92 -3.82 -5.76 -11.07
C ASP A 92 -4.28 -4.30 -10.98
N VAL A 93 -3.36 -3.39 -10.68
CA VAL A 93 -3.65 -1.95 -10.61
C VAL A 93 -4.10 -1.40 -11.96
N LEU A 94 -3.39 -1.75 -13.02
CA LEU A 94 -3.73 -1.32 -14.38
C LEU A 94 -5.09 -1.87 -14.80
N SER A 95 -5.42 -3.10 -14.42
CA SER A 95 -6.72 -3.73 -14.71
C SER A 95 -7.89 -2.99 -14.03
N VAL A 96 -7.69 -2.48 -12.82
CA VAL A 96 -8.70 -1.65 -12.14
C VAL A 96 -8.92 -0.34 -12.91
N LEU A 97 -7.84 0.33 -13.34
CA LEU A 97 -7.94 1.54 -14.15
C LEU A 97 -8.66 1.27 -15.48
N ASP A 98 -8.32 0.17 -16.14
CA ASP A 98 -8.93 -0.22 -17.43
C ASP A 98 -10.42 -0.53 -17.26
N ALA A 99 -10.83 -1.22 -16.19
CA ALA A 99 -12.23 -1.53 -15.90
C ALA A 99 -13.09 -0.27 -15.69
N LEU A 100 -12.48 0.82 -15.24
CA LEU A 100 -13.13 2.12 -15.05
C LEU A 100 -12.92 3.09 -16.23
N GLU A 101 -12.26 2.64 -17.30
CA GLU A 101 -11.89 3.46 -18.45
C GLU A 101 -11.10 4.73 -18.06
N ILE A 102 -10.24 4.59 -17.02
CA ILE A 102 -9.40 5.66 -16.52
C ILE A 102 -8.04 5.59 -17.22
N GLU A 103 -7.72 6.62 -17.98
CA GLU A 103 -6.43 6.72 -18.65
C GLU A 103 -5.30 7.00 -17.67
N LYS A 104 -5.51 7.91 -16.73
CA LYS A 104 -4.49 8.40 -15.82
C LYS A 104 -5.08 8.75 -14.44
N ALA A 105 -4.41 8.35 -13.37
CA ALA A 105 -4.88 8.57 -12.00
C ALA A 105 -3.76 9.01 -11.06
N THR A 106 -4.13 9.57 -9.91
CA THR A 106 -3.27 9.62 -8.74
C THR A 106 -3.23 8.23 -8.13
N ILE A 107 -2.03 7.64 -8.04
CA ILE A 107 -1.81 6.32 -7.45
C ILE A 107 -1.28 6.50 -6.04
N VAL A 108 -1.93 5.86 -5.08
CA VAL A 108 -1.61 5.94 -3.65
C VAL A 108 -1.31 4.54 -3.15
N GLY A 109 -0.23 4.36 -2.39
CA GLY A 109 0.08 3.05 -1.83
C GLY A 109 0.70 3.12 -0.44
N HIS A 110 0.35 2.16 0.39
CA HIS A 110 0.90 1.96 1.73
C HIS A 110 1.55 0.61 1.83
N ASP A 111 2.74 0.52 2.44
CA ASP A 111 3.47 -0.73 2.68
C ASP A 111 3.66 -1.52 1.37
N TRP A 112 3.24 -2.77 1.25
CA TRP A 112 3.29 -3.51 -0.03
C TRP A 112 2.53 -2.79 -1.15
N GLY A 113 1.42 -2.12 -0.83
CA GLY A 113 0.74 -1.25 -1.79
C GLY A 113 1.60 -0.07 -2.24
N GLY A 114 2.46 0.43 -1.37
CA GLY A 114 3.49 1.43 -1.71
C GLY A 114 4.55 0.88 -2.65
N ALA A 115 5.02 -0.35 -2.41
CA ALA A 115 5.96 -1.03 -3.32
C ALA A 115 5.36 -1.18 -4.72
N VAL A 116 4.09 -1.58 -4.80
CA VAL A 116 3.36 -1.68 -6.07
C VAL A 116 3.20 -0.30 -6.71
N ALA A 117 2.82 0.72 -5.95
CA ALA A 117 2.65 2.08 -6.45
C ALA A 117 3.95 2.66 -7.04
N TRP A 118 5.09 2.47 -6.40
CA TRP A 118 6.40 2.82 -6.95
C TRP A 118 6.63 2.15 -8.31
N GLN A 119 6.35 0.86 -8.42
CA GLN A 119 6.55 0.10 -9.65
C GLN A 119 5.58 0.51 -10.76
N VAL A 120 4.32 0.82 -10.44
CA VAL A 120 3.37 1.38 -11.42
C VAL A 120 3.89 2.69 -12.00
N ALA A 121 4.41 3.58 -11.15
CA ALA A 121 4.96 4.85 -11.60
C ALA A 121 6.21 4.70 -12.47
N MET A 122 7.03 3.68 -12.21
CA MET A 122 8.24 3.40 -13.00
C MET A 122 7.94 2.68 -14.32
N LEU A 123 7.02 1.71 -14.31
CA LEU A 123 6.76 0.81 -15.45
C LEU A 123 5.62 1.30 -16.34
N ALA A 124 4.68 2.06 -15.81
CA ALA A 124 3.54 2.60 -16.53
C ALA A 124 3.37 4.12 -16.29
N PRO A 125 4.39 4.94 -16.57
CA PRO A 125 4.37 6.37 -16.24
C PRO A 125 3.21 7.14 -16.91
N ASN A 126 2.74 6.66 -18.06
CA ASN A 126 1.61 7.27 -18.75
C ASN A 126 0.26 7.09 -18.03
N ARG A 127 0.20 6.17 -17.07
CA ARG A 127 -1.03 5.89 -16.29
C ARG A 127 -1.04 6.63 -14.94
N VAL A 128 0.04 7.33 -14.58
CA VAL A 128 0.23 7.97 -13.28
C VAL A 128 0.30 9.48 -13.42
N ALA A 129 -0.74 10.16 -12.94
CA ALA A 129 -0.76 11.63 -12.86
C ALA A 129 0.10 12.13 -11.70
N ASN A 130 -0.05 11.51 -10.54
CA ASN A 130 0.68 11.78 -9.31
C ASN A 130 0.91 10.47 -8.55
N LEU A 131 1.96 10.41 -7.76
CA LEU A 131 2.26 9.28 -6.88
C LEU A 131 2.26 9.72 -5.43
N ILE A 132 1.55 8.99 -4.58
CA ILE A 132 1.55 9.19 -3.13
C ILE A 132 1.92 7.88 -2.46
N VAL A 133 2.96 7.88 -1.63
CA VAL A 133 3.43 6.69 -0.93
C VAL A 133 3.47 6.92 0.57
N LEU A 134 2.93 6.00 1.32
CA LEU A 134 2.86 6.05 2.78
C LEU A 134 3.70 4.92 3.36
N ASN A 135 4.65 5.26 4.22
CA ASN A 135 5.49 4.31 4.94
C ASN A 135 6.05 3.18 4.05
N LEU A 136 6.65 3.60 2.95
CA LEU A 136 7.52 2.76 2.12
C LEU A 136 8.50 3.64 1.34
N PRO A 137 9.80 3.55 1.58
CA PRO A 137 10.81 4.24 0.79
C PRO A 137 10.82 3.78 -0.67
N HIS A 138 11.42 4.62 -1.52
CA HIS A 138 11.78 4.18 -2.88
C HIS A 138 12.54 2.85 -2.82
N PRO A 139 12.32 1.91 -3.77
CA PRO A 139 12.97 0.59 -3.74
C PRO A 139 14.50 0.65 -3.60
N ASP A 140 15.16 1.59 -4.27
CA ASP A 140 16.62 1.76 -4.18
C ASP A 140 17.05 2.32 -2.81
N GLY A 141 16.22 3.16 -2.19
CA GLY A 141 16.42 3.63 -0.82
C GLY A 141 16.33 2.50 0.20
N LEU A 142 15.29 1.67 0.09
CA LEU A 142 15.13 0.50 0.97
C LEU A 142 16.27 -0.50 0.77
N ALA A 143 16.63 -0.79 -0.48
CA ALA A 143 17.73 -1.72 -0.79
C ALA A 143 19.07 -1.22 -0.21
N ARG A 144 19.33 0.08 -0.27
CA ARG A 144 20.51 0.69 0.36
C ARG A 144 20.51 0.47 1.87
N GLU A 145 19.40 0.76 2.55
CA GLU A 145 19.29 0.61 3.99
C GLU A 145 19.40 -0.85 4.44
N LEU A 146 18.84 -1.78 3.69
CA LEU A 146 18.99 -3.22 3.97
C LEU A 146 20.46 -3.69 3.89
N LYS A 147 21.28 -3.04 3.09
CA LYS A 147 22.71 -3.35 2.99
C LYS A 147 23.57 -2.65 4.06
N THR A 148 23.22 -1.44 4.46
CA THR A 148 24.14 -0.56 5.19
C THR A 148 23.62 -0.11 6.55
N ASN A 149 22.33 -0.25 6.86
CA ASN A 149 21.71 0.24 8.08
C ASN A 149 21.35 -0.92 9.01
N LEU A 150 22.08 -1.08 10.11
CA LEU A 150 21.83 -2.15 11.07
C LEU A 150 20.43 -2.10 11.69
N VAL A 151 19.88 -0.90 11.91
CA VAL A 151 18.52 -0.74 12.45
C VAL A 151 17.50 -1.27 11.44
N GLN A 152 17.62 -0.90 10.16
CA GLN A 152 16.74 -1.42 9.13
C GLN A 152 16.86 -2.96 9.00
N GLN A 153 18.07 -3.48 9.07
CA GLN A 153 18.28 -4.94 9.01
C GLN A 153 17.57 -5.65 10.17
N GLN A 154 17.65 -5.11 11.38
CA GLN A 154 16.94 -5.65 12.54
C GLN A 154 15.41 -5.52 12.38
N ASN A 155 14.94 -4.37 11.97
CA ASN A 155 13.51 -4.11 11.74
C ASN A 155 12.91 -5.05 10.69
N SER A 156 13.71 -5.52 9.75
CA SER A 156 13.30 -6.41 8.65
C SER A 156 13.42 -7.91 9.00
N GLY A 157 13.74 -8.26 10.24
CA GLY A 157 13.87 -9.67 10.68
C GLY A 157 12.59 -10.50 10.50
N TYR A 158 11.43 -9.87 10.65
CA TYR A 158 10.15 -10.53 10.42
C TYR A 158 9.97 -10.98 8.96
N ALA A 159 10.46 -10.20 8.01
CA ALA A 159 10.36 -10.51 6.59
C ALA A 159 11.14 -11.79 6.24
N GLU A 160 12.32 -11.97 6.81
CA GLU A 160 13.11 -13.20 6.65
C GLU A 160 12.35 -14.42 7.17
N LYS A 161 11.68 -14.27 8.32
CA LYS A 161 10.83 -15.32 8.89
C LYS A 161 9.66 -15.66 7.97
N PHE A 162 9.00 -14.66 7.36
CA PHE A 162 7.92 -14.86 6.41
C PHE A 162 8.39 -15.53 5.12
N ILE A 163 9.59 -15.19 4.64
CA ILE A 163 10.17 -15.77 3.43
C ILE A 163 10.48 -17.26 3.63
N ASN A 164 11.03 -17.63 4.78
CA ASN A 164 11.48 -18.99 5.07
C ASN A 164 10.41 -19.87 5.73
N GLY A 165 9.34 -19.28 6.24
CA GLY A 165 8.28 -19.97 6.99
C GLY A 165 7.02 -20.25 6.18
N ARG A 166 6.04 -20.83 6.87
CA ARG A 166 4.70 -21.11 6.34
C ARG A 166 3.66 -20.38 7.19
N SER A 167 2.54 -20.03 6.57
CA SER A 167 1.43 -19.37 7.28
C SER A 167 0.86 -20.21 8.42
N THR A 168 1.11 -21.51 8.43
CA THR A 168 0.67 -22.47 9.46
C THR A 168 1.67 -22.65 10.59
N ASP A 169 2.85 -22.06 10.52
CA ASP A 169 3.84 -22.17 11.60
C ASP A 169 3.34 -21.41 12.85
N PRO A 170 3.46 -21.99 14.05
CA PRO A 170 2.75 -21.50 15.23
C PRO A 170 3.25 -20.14 15.75
N ASP A 171 4.42 -19.71 15.31
CA ASP A 171 5.09 -18.48 15.75
C ASP A 171 5.43 -17.53 14.60
N ILE A 172 4.84 -17.76 13.41
CA ILE A 172 5.16 -17.02 12.17
C ILE A 172 4.89 -15.53 12.28
N PHE A 173 3.83 -15.13 12.95
CA PHE A 173 3.40 -13.74 13.03
C PHE A 173 3.85 -13.09 14.36
N PHE A 174 5.08 -12.58 14.38
CA PHE A 174 5.66 -11.93 15.56
C PHE A 174 5.55 -12.77 16.84
N GLY A 175 5.90 -14.06 16.73
CA GLY A 175 5.85 -15.01 17.83
C GLY A 175 4.46 -15.60 18.13
N ARG A 176 3.49 -15.37 17.26
CA ARG A 176 2.11 -15.85 17.33
C ARG A 176 1.71 -16.60 16.08
N PRO A 177 0.66 -17.42 16.13
CA PRO A 177 0.09 -17.97 14.90
C PRO A 177 -0.53 -16.86 14.04
N MET A 178 -0.53 -17.09 12.74
CA MET A 178 -1.16 -16.19 11.76
C MET A 178 -2.61 -16.60 11.57
N ASN A 179 -3.53 -15.77 12.02
CA ASN A 179 -4.97 -15.96 11.85
C ASN A 179 -5.68 -14.60 11.81
N ALA A 180 -6.97 -14.61 11.53
CA ALA A 180 -7.75 -13.38 11.39
C ALA A 180 -7.65 -12.46 12.61
N SER A 181 -7.69 -13.00 13.81
CA SER A 181 -7.62 -12.24 15.05
C SER A 181 -6.23 -11.64 15.30
N THR A 182 -5.16 -12.40 15.09
CA THR A 182 -3.79 -11.91 15.29
C THR A 182 -3.43 -10.85 14.24
N LEU A 183 -3.83 -11.06 12.99
CA LEU A 183 -3.61 -10.09 11.91
C LEU A 183 -4.36 -8.77 12.15
N ALA A 184 -5.55 -8.81 12.74
CA ALA A 184 -6.35 -7.61 13.03
C ALA A 184 -5.94 -6.90 14.33
N GLY A 185 -4.98 -7.43 15.07
CA GLY A 185 -4.59 -6.94 16.40
C GLY A 185 -4.09 -5.49 16.44
N TRP A 186 -3.53 -4.99 15.34
CA TRP A 186 -3.06 -3.61 15.23
C TRP A 186 -4.19 -2.58 15.07
N VAL A 187 -5.39 -3.00 14.69
CA VAL A 187 -6.54 -2.09 14.49
C VAL A 187 -7.09 -1.64 15.83
N ARG A 188 -7.02 -0.35 16.11
CA ARG A 188 -7.38 0.21 17.43
C ARG A 188 -8.88 0.34 17.66
N GLU A 189 -9.63 0.71 16.62
CA GLU A 189 -11.07 0.89 16.68
C GLU A 189 -11.80 -0.46 16.75
N PRO A 190 -12.56 -0.77 17.83
CA PRO A 190 -13.18 -2.10 17.99
C PRO A 190 -14.12 -2.50 16.86
N LYS A 191 -14.95 -1.58 16.37
CA LYS A 191 -15.87 -1.86 15.23
C LYS A 191 -15.12 -2.11 13.94
N ALA A 192 -14.08 -1.33 13.66
CA ALA A 192 -13.23 -1.55 12.49
C ALA A 192 -12.50 -2.89 12.59
N ARG A 193 -11.97 -3.23 13.77
CA ARG A 193 -11.28 -4.51 13.99
C ARG A 193 -12.16 -5.72 13.64
N LEU A 194 -13.44 -5.69 13.98
CA LEU A 194 -14.38 -6.76 13.61
C LEU A 194 -14.49 -6.91 12.07
N LYS A 195 -14.55 -5.81 11.34
CA LYS A 195 -14.55 -5.82 9.87
C LYS A 195 -13.26 -6.40 9.31
N TYR A 196 -12.11 -6.06 9.90
CA TYR A 196 -10.80 -6.63 9.54
C TYR A 196 -10.75 -8.13 9.79
N ILE A 197 -11.25 -8.61 10.91
CA ILE A 197 -11.33 -10.05 11.21
C ILE A 197 -12.14 -10.78 10.13
N GLU A 198 -13.30 -10.27 9.74
CA GLU A 198 -14.11 -10.87 8.69
C GLU A 198 -13.41 -10.86 7.33
N ALA A 199 -12.72 -9.77 6.98
CA ALA A 199 -11.93 -9.69 5.75
C ALA A 199 -10.78 -10.71 5.75
N PHE A 200 -10.07 -10.86 6.84
CA PHE A 200 -8.95 -11.82 6.94
C PHE A 200 -9.41 -13.28 6.98
N LYS A 201 -10.60 -13.57 7.49
CA LYS A 201 -11.22 -14.90 7.36
C LYS A 201 -11.47 -15.28 5.88
N ARG A 202 -11.71 -14.30 5.02
CA ARG A 202 -11.89 -14.48 3.58
C ARG A 202 -10.58 -14.47 2.79
N SER A 203 -9.46 -14.17 3.42
CA SER A 203 -8.17 -13.96 2.75
C SER A 203 -7.34 -15.24 2.72
N ASN A 204 -6.39 -15.29 1.77
CA ASN A 204 -5.39 -16.35 1.68
C ASN A 204 -4.14 -15.97 2.48
N LEU A 205 -3.97 -16.56 3.65
CA LEU A 205 -2.84 -16.22 4.53
C LEU A 205 -1.48 -16.62 3.93
N ALA A 206 -1.42 -17.74 3.23
CA ALA A 206 -0.24 -18.13 2.47
C ALA A 206 0.07 -17.14 1.34
N GLY A 207 -0.99 -16.63 0.68
CA GLY A 207 -0.88 -15.58 -0.33
C GLY A 207 -0.27 -14.29 0.23
N MET A 208 -0.62 -13.90 1.46
CA MET A 208 0.00 -12.74 2.12
C MET A 208 1.51 -12.89 2.25
N LEU A 209 1.99 -14.07 2.65
CA LEU A 209 3.43 -14.35 2.74
C LEU A 209 4.10 -14.41 1.36
N ASN A 210 3.36 -14.76 0.32
CA ASN A 210 3.90 -14.85 -1.04
C ASN A 210 4.33 -13.47 -1.59
N PHE A 211 3.77 -12.37 -1.12
CA PHE A 211 4.30 -11.03 -1.42
C PHE A 211 5.76 -10.90 -1.01
N TYR A 212 6.10 -11.37 0.19
CA TYR A 212 7.47 -11.38 0.71
C TYR A 212 8.36 -12.37 -0.03
N LYS A 213 7.87 -13.59 -0.24
CA LYS A 213 8.64 -14.66 -0.90
C LYS A 213 8.99 -14.33 -2.34
N ALA A 214 8.09 -13.67 -3.07
CA ALA A 214 8.30 -13.32 -4.47
C ALA A 214 9.08 -12.03 -4.69
N ASN A 215 8.98 -11.05 -3.78
CA ASN A 215 9.37 -9.67 -4.10
C ASN A 215 10.29 -8.99 -3.08
N TYR A 216 10.49 -9.55 -1.89
CA TYR A 216 11.30 -8.87 -0.89
C TYR A 216 12.76 -8.80 -1.34
N PRO A 217 13.45 -7.64 -1.19
CA PRO A 217 14.83 -7.47 -1.63
C PRO A 217 15.76 -8.48 -0.94
N ASP A 218 16.61 -9.13 -1.73
CA ASP A 218 17.58 -10.09 -1.23
C ASP A 218 18.64 -9.40 -0.35
N ARG A 219 18.90 -9.98 0.83
CA ARG A 219 19.80 -9.41 1.85
C ARG A 219 21.26 -9.78 1.66
N GLY A 220 21.62 -10.63 0.72
CA GLY A 220 22.97 -11.20 0.74
C GLY A 220 23.53 -11.75 -0.55
N GLN A 221 22.79 -11.77 -1.63
CA GLN A 221 23.40 -12.10 -2.90
C GLN A 221 24.09 -10.87 -3.46
N GLU A 222 25.40 -10.92 -3.59
CA GLU A 222 26.14 -10.07 -4.49
C GLU A 222 25.47 -10.23 -5.86
N VAL A 223 24.71 -9.23 -6.27
CA VAL A 223 24.31 -9.11 -7.67
C VAL A 223 25.61 -8.88 -8.42
N GLN A 224 26.18 -9.98 -8.92
CA GLN A 224 27.31 -9.90 -9.81
C GLN A 224 26.86 -9.12 -11.05
N ASN A 225 27.35 -7.87 -11.11
CA ASN A 225 27.44 -7.09 -12.33
C ASN A 225 26.18 -6.86 -13.17
N ALA A 226 25.14 -6.25 -12.58
CA ALA A 226 24.31 -5.35 -13.35
C ALA A 226 23.87 -4.20 -12.44
N THR A 227 24.38 -3.03 -12.69
CA THR A 227 23.77 -1.76 -12.27
C THR A 227 22.48 -1.59 -13.07
N VAL A 228 21.46 -2.40 -12.74
CA VAL A 228 20.10 -2.14 -13.22
C VAL A 228 19.61 -0.99 -12.38
N THR A 229 19.78 0.21 -12.90
CA THR A 229 19.17 1.40 -12.30
C THR A 229 17.67 1.31 -12.50
N SER A 230 16.90 1.50 -11.41
CA SER A 230 15.44 1.61 -11.48
C SER A 230 15.07 2.73 -12.47
N PRO A 231 14.00 2.56 -13.25
CA PRO A 231 13.48 3.65 -14.08
C PRO A 231 13.15 4.87 -13.21
N ARG A 232 13.44 6.06 -13.71
CA ARG A 232 13.12 7.28 -12.97
C ARG A 232 11.62 7.52 -12.92
N VAL A 233 11.12 7.99 -11.77
CA VAL A 233 9.73 8.38 -11.62
C VAL A 233 9.50 9.73 -12.29
N LYS A 234 8.52 9.80 -13.19
CA LYS A 234 8.22 10.99 -14.01
C LYS A 234 7.13 11.88 -13.45
N SER A 235 6.31 11.35 -12.55
CA SER A 235 5.22 12.09 -11.92
C SER A 235 5.67 12.82 -10.65
N PRO A 236 4.94 13.87 -10.22
CA PRO A 236 5.09 14.42 -8.87
C PRO A 236 4.88 13.34 -7.81
N VAL A 237 5.62 13.44 -6.71
CA VAL A 237 5.60 12.47 -5.61
C VAL A 237 5.36 13.16 -4.28
N LEU A 238 4.43 12.62 -3.49
CA LEU A 238 4.22 12.94 -2.08
C LEU A 238 4.49 11.68 -1.25
N ILE A 239 5.35 11.81 -0.25
CA ILE A 239 5.63 10.73 0.71
C ILE A 239 5.17 11.15 2.09
N PHE A 240 4.38 10.29 2.74
CA PHE A 240 4.13 10.34 4.18
C PHE A 240 4.96 9.29 4.88
N HIS A 241 5.54 9.64 6.02
CA HIS A 241 6.24 8.66 6.85
C HIS A 241 6.00 8.92 8.32
N GLY A 242 5.37 7.96 8.98
CA GLY A 242 5.26 7.94 10.44
C GLY A 242 6.60 7.54 11.05
N LEU A 243 7.19 8.41 11.86
CA LEU A 243 8.56 8.23 12.37
C LEU A 243 8.66 7.14 13.45
N GLU A 244 7.54 6.67 14.00
CA GLU A 244 7.51 5.54 14.94
C GLU A 244 7.40 4.18 14.25
N ASP A 245 7.54 4.12 12.93
CA ASP A 245 7.55 2.87 12.16
C ASP A 245 8.72 1.98 12.60
N GLN A 246 8.39 0.77 13.05
CA GLN A 246 9.36 -0.24 13.49
C GLN A 246 9.76 -1.22 12.38
N ALA A 247 9.14 -1.15 11.23
CA ALA A 247 9.45 -1.97 10.06
C ALA A 247 10.37 -1.22 9.07
N LEU A 248 10.05 0.04 8.80
CA LEU A 248 10.72 0.85 7.78
C LEU A 248 11.35 2.09 8.41
N HIS A 249 12.68 2.11 8.43
CA HIS A 249 13.45 3.21 8.99
C HIS A 249 13.39 4.46 8.09
N SER A 250 13.26 5.63 8.69
CA SER A 250 13.16 6.91 7.98
C SER A 250 14.39 7.26 7.12
N ASP A 251 15.56 6.71 7.41
CA ASP A 251 16.77 6.92 6.60
C ASP A 251 16.60 6.43 5.16
N GLY A 252 15.67 5.50 4.90
CA GLY A 252 15.33 5.08 3.55
C GLY A 252 14.82 6.21 2.65
N LEU A 253 14.33 7.30 3.24
CA LEU A 253 13.87 8.49 2.52
C LEU A 253 15.00 9.39 2.04
N ASN A 254 16.21 9.23 2.57
CA ASN A 254 17.36 10.04 2.17
C ASN A 254 17.65 9.86 0.68
N ASN A 255 17.94 10.96 -0.01
CA ASN A 255 18.26 10.99 -1.44
C ASN A 255 17.12 10.54 -2.38
N THR A 256 15.90 10.48 -1.93
CA THR A 256 14.75 10.10 -2.81
C THR A 256 14.67 10.99 -4.05
N TRP A 257 15.01 12.27 -3.94
CA TRP A 257 15.06 13.22 -5.07
C TRP A 257 15.99 12.81 -6.20
N ASP A 258 16.96 11.95 -5.96
CA ASP A 258 17.88 11.46 -7.02
C ASP A 258 17.19 10.51 -8.00
N TRP A 259 16.00 9.97 -7.66
CA TRP A 259 15.27 9.01 -8.45
C TRP A 259 13.98 9.56 -9.09
N ILE A 260 13.71 10.85 -8.90
CA ILE A 260 12.46 11.47 -9.33
C ILE A 260 12.74 12.66 -10.24
N ASP A 261 12.08 12.70 -11.40
CA ASP A 261 12.18 13.77 -12.42
C ASP A 261 11.07 14.82 -12.30
N ALA A 262 10.45 14.94 -11.15
CA ALA A 262 9.39 15.90 -10.85
C ALA A 262 9.52 16.42 -9.44
N ASP A 263 8.59 17.24 -8.99
CA ASP A 263 8.61 17.74 -7.61
C ASP A 263 8.35 16.61 -6.60
N LEU A 264 9.04 16.69 -5.48
CA LEU A 264 8.95 15.75 -4.36
C LEU A 264 8.57 16.50 -3.09
N SER A 265 7.54 16.04 -2.41
CA SER A 265 7.16 16.49 -1.07
C SER A 265 7.29 15.32 -0.10
N ILE A 266 7.91 15.55 1.04
CA ILE A 266 8.02 14.54 2.11
C ILE A 266 7.45 15.14 3.39
N LEU A 267 6.44 14.48 3.96
CA LEU A 267 5.85 14.83 5.24
C LEU A 267 6.13 13.72 6.24
N THR A 268 6.98 13.99 7.23
CA THR A 268 7.21 13.08 8.34
C THR A 268 6.33 13.45 9.52
N ILE A 269 5.79 12.45 10.21
CA ILE A 269 4.87 12.63 11.34
C ILE A 269 5.45 11.93 12.57
N PRO A 270 5.92 12.69 13.58
CA PRO A 270 6.68 12.10 14.69
C PRO A 270 5.89 11.19 15.62
N ASN A 271 4.58 11.38 15.73
CA ASN A 271 3.73 10.60 16.64
C ASN A 271 2.87 9.55 15.90
N ALA A 272 3.25 9.19 14.71
CA ALA A 272 2.60 8.16 13.91
C ALA A 272 3.56 7.02 13.60
N GLY A 273 3.02 5.80 13.54
CA GLY A 273 3.77 4.59 13.22
C GLY A 273 3.59 4.14 11.78
N HIS A 274 3.70 2.84 11.57
CA HIS A 274 3.63 2.22 10.26
C HIS A 274 2.31 2.48 9.52
N PHE A 275 1.19 2.48 10.24
CA PHE A 275 -0.14 2.71 9.66
C PHE A 275 -0.51 4.20 9.73
N VAL A 276 0.28 5.04 9.08
CA VAL A 276 0.18 6.51 9.18
C VAL A 276 -1.18 7.05 8.74
N GLN A 277 -1.86 6.42 7.78
CA GLN A 277 -3.19 6.79 7.31
C GLN A 277 -4.29 6.56 8.35
N HIS A 278 -4.00 5.75 9.37
CA HIS A 278 -4.85 5.55 10.55
C HIS A 278 -4.41 6.43 11.72
N ASP A 279 -3.12 6.43 12.03
CA ASP A 279 -2.56 7.14 13.18
C ASP A 279 -2.69 8.67 13.06
N ALA A 280 -2.62 9.20 11.83
CA ALA A 280 -2.72 10.62 11.52
C ALA A 280 -3.70 10.87 10.36
N SER A 281 -4.88 10.24 10.43
CA SER A 281 -5.84 10.21 9.32
C SER A 281 -6.27 11.59 8.83
N GLU A 282 -6.51 12.54 9.71
CA GLU A 282 -6.91 13.91 9.35
C GLU A 282 -5.80 14.64 8.62
N MET A 283 -4.57 14.63 9.15
CA MET A 283 -3.42 15.27 8.52
C MET A 283 -3.09 14.66 7.16
N VAL A 284 -3.13 13.34 7.05
CA VAL A 284 -2.91 12.63 5.79
C VAL A 284 -3.98 13.02 4.76
N THR A 285 -5.25 12.99 5.14
CA THR A 285 -6.38 13.30 4.24
C THR A 285 -6.32 14.75 3.75
N ASP A 286 -6.13 15.71 4.65
CA ASP A 286 -6.10 17.13 4.32
C ASP A 286 -4.89 17.50 3.45
N THR A 287 -3.74 16.89 3.73
CA THR A 287 -2.53 17.08 2.92
C THR A 287 -2.73 16.48 1.53
N MET A 288 -3.27 15.27 1.41
CA MET A 288 -3.58 14.64 0.12
C MET A 288 -4.51 15.55 -0.70
N ARG A 289 -5.59 16.03 -0.10
CA ARG A 289 -6.56 16.93 -0.78
C ARG A 289 -5.87 18.15 -1.37
N SER A 290 -5.16 18.90 -0.56
CA SER A 290 -4.50 20.14 -0.97
C SER A 290 -3.43 19.88 -2.02
N TRP A 291 -2.62 18.83 -1.82
CA TRP A 291 -1.50 18.49 -2.70
C TRP A 291 -2.00 18.02 -4.09
N ILE A 292 -3.03 17.18 -4.14
CA ILE A 292 -3.63 16.71 -5.40
C ILE A 292 -4.28 17.87 -6.14
N LYS A 293 -5.08 18.70 -5.44
CA LYS A 293 -5.75 19.87 -6.06
C LYS A 293 -4.78 20.84 -6.72
N ALA A 294 -3.60 21.04 -6.15
CA ALA A 294 -2.58 21.91 -6.72
C ALA A 294 -2.01 21.36 -8.05
N ARG A 295 -2.19 20.08 -8.36
CA ARG A 295 -1.58 19.37 -9.50
C ARG A 295 -2.59 18.85 -10.53
N THR A 296 -3.87 19.05 -10.31
CA THR A 296 -4.96 18.54 -11.17
C THR A 296 -5.85 19.65 -11.75
N LYS A 297 -5.27 20.83 -11.99
CA LYS A 297 -5.98 21.97 -12.63
C LYS A 297 -6.13 21.76 -14.12
#